data_876e0a0cbf52b38ad5d238a8111e1848
#
_entry.id   876e0a0cbf52b38ad5d238a8111e1848
#
_cell.length_a   1.000
_cell.length_b   1.000
_cell.length_c   1.000
_cell.angle_alpha   90.00
_cell.angle_beta   90.00
_cell.angle_gamma   90.00
#
_symmetry.space_group_name_H-M   'P 1'
#
loop_
_entity.id
_entity.type
_entity.pdbx_description
1 polymer ?
#
loop_
_entity_poly.entity_id
_entity_poly.type
_entity_poly.pdbx_seq_one_letter_code
_entity_poly.pdbx_strand_id
1 'polypeptide(L)'
;DIKERGDQMEEACGVFGIYAQDESINVAEAAYYGLFALQHRGQESAGIAVADGKGIKHYRNLGLVPEVFDEEILHGLTGRISIGHVRYSTFGSKDVINSQPLVARCKIGMLALAHNGNLVNADALRAQMEDDGAIFQTSVDTEVILSLIARESSKGLIEAVCSMMEKVRGSYALVLLAKDKLIGIRDPYGIR
;
A
#
# COMPACT_ATOMS: atom_id res chain seq x y z
N ASP A 1 8.59 36.98 -20.67
CA ASP A 1 7.46 36.09 -20.39
C ASP A 1 7.95 34.87 -19.62
N ILE A 2 8.01 35.02 -18.33
CA ILE A 2 8.23 33.90 -17.40
C ILE A 2 6.89 33.19 -17.26
N LYS A 3 6.70 32.13 -18.04
CA LYS A 3 5.61 31.18 -17.76
C LYS A 3 5.87 30.56 -16.41
N GLU A 4 5.00 30.89 -15.48
CA GLU A 4 4.82 30.25 -14.20
C GLU A 4 4.88 28.73 -14.38
N ARG A 5 5.87 28.10 -13.77
CA ARG A 5 5.83 26.65 -13.50
C ARG A 5 4.84 26.48 -12.37
N GLY A 6 3.58 26.45 -12.75
CA GLY A 6 2.52 26.10 -11.85
C GLY A 6 2.65 24.66 -11.40
N ASP A 7 2.37 24.50 -10.13
CA ASP A 7 1.95 23.31 -9.43
C ASP A 7 2.89 22.11 -9.48
N GLN A 8 3.75 22.04 -8.47
CA GLN A 8 4.20 20.78 -7.92
C GLN A 8 2.96 19.97 -7.55
N MET A 9 2.73 18.87 -8.25
CA MET A 9 1.71 17.90 -7.88
C MET A 9 2.07 17.33 -6.51
N GLU A 10 1.41 17.80 -5.48
CA GLU A 10 1.47 17.18 -4.16
C GLU A 10 0.66 15.88 -4.23
N GLU A 11 1.34 14.77 -4.44
CA GLU A 11 0.75 13.45 -4.20
C GLU A 11 0.52 13.31 -2.70
N ALA A 12 -0.71 13.55 -2.28
CA ALA A 12 -1.10 13.48 -0.89
C ALA A 12 -1.86 12.16 -0.64
N CYS A 13 -1.14 11.04 -0.48
CA CYS A 13 -1.70 9.79 0.02
C CYS A 13 -1.53 9.70 1.54
N GLY A 14 -2.32 8.85 2.19
CA GLY A 14 -2.15 8.50 3.60
C GLY A 14 -2.00 7.00 3.77
N VAL A 15 -1.05 6.57 4.59
CA VAL A 15 -0.85 5.17 4.98
C VAL A 15 -1.03 5.01 6.48
N PHE A 16 -1.59 3.90 6.90
CA PHE A 16 -1.84 3.57 8.30
C PHE A 16 -1.49 2.12 8.56
N GLY A 17 -0.98 1.81 9.75
CA GLY A 17 -0.72 0.45 10.18
C GLY A 17 -0.88 0.31 11.68
N ILE A 18 -1.48 -0.80 12.13
CA ILE A 18 -1.67 -1.13 13.53
C ILE A 18 -1.43 -2.62 13.77
N TYR A 19 -0.73 -2.93 14.84
CA TYR A 19 -0.56 -4.27 15.42
C TYR A 19 -1.15 -4.27 16.81
N ALA A 20 -2.23 -5.03 17.02
CA ALA A 20 -2.88 -5.16 18.32
C ALA A 20 -2.30 -6.35 19.11
N GLN A 21 -1.73 -6.07 20.27
CA GLN A 21 -1.34 -7.11 21.24
C GLN A 21 -2.55 -7.64 22.00
N ASP A 22 -3.54 -6.76 22.24
CA ASP A 22 -4.80 -7.08 22.90
C ASP A 22 -5.84 -7.50 21.86
N GLU A 23 -6.43 -8.68 22.04
CA GLU A 23 -7.45 -9.23 21.15
C GLU A 23 -8.80 -8.49 21.22
N SER A 24 -9.02 -7.66 22.24
CA SER A 24 -10.22 -6.82 22.35
C SER A 24 -10.22 -5.65 21.35
N ILE A 25 -9.05 -5.30 20.79
CA ILE A 25 -8.92 -4.20 19.83
C ILE A 25 -9.39 -4.64 18.44
N ASN A 26 -10.44 -3.99 17.93
CA ASN A 26 -10.84 -4.12 16.54
C ASN A 26 -9.89 -3.33 15.63
N VAL A 27 -8.93 -4.03 15.01
CA VAL A 27 -7.91 -3.38 14.16
C VAL A 27 -8.46 -2.82 12.85
N ALA A 28 -9.58 -3.36 12.34
CA ALA A 28 -10.24 -2.82 11.15
C ALA A 28 -10.89 -1.47 11.46
N GLU A 29 -11.58 -1.38 12.59
CA GLU A 29 -12.18 -0.14 13.08
C GLU A 29 -11.14 0.91 13.43
N ALA A 30 -10.03 0.50 14.08
CA ALA A 30 -8.90 1.39 14.33
C ALA A 30 -8.28 1.94 13.03
N ALA A 31 -8.16 1.08 12.00
CA ALA A 31 -7.69 1.50 10.67
C ALA A 31 -8.69 2.45 10.01
N TYR A 32 -9.99 2.20 10.11
CA TYR A 32 -11.03 3.10 9.62
C TYR A 32 -10.90 4.51 10.20
N TYR A 33 -10.79 4.64 11.53
CA TYR A 33 -10.63 5.94 12.17
C TYR A 33 -9.28 6.59 11.84
N GLY A 34 -8.20 5.81 11.72
CA GLY A 34 -6.91 6.30 11.26
C GLY A 34 -6.97 6.86 9.84
N LEU A 35 -7.63 6.17 8.92
CA LEU A 35 -7.84 6.63 7.55
C LEU A 35 -8.79 7.83 7.48
N PHE A 36 -9.84 7.85 8.31
CA PHE A 36 -10.74 9.00 8.41
C PHE A 36 -10.00 10.26 8.84
N ALA A 37 -9.11 10.16 9.81
CA ALA A 37 -8.23 11.27 10.21
C ALA A 37 -7.27 11.72 9.10
N LEU A 38 -6.88 10.80 8.20
CA LEU A 38 -6.03 11.07 7.03
C LEU A 38 -6.82 11.46 5.77
N GLN A 39 -8.16 11.54 5.82
CA GLN A 39 -9.02 11.74 4.66
C GLN A 39 -8.69 13.03 3.88
N HIS A 40 -8.21 14.07 4.57
CA HIS A 40 -7.76 15.32 3.93
C HIS A 40 -6.58 15.11 2.97
N ARG A 41 -5.88 13.98 3.06
CA ARG A 41 -4.75 13.58 2.19
C ARG A 41 -5.17 12.71 1.01
N GLY A 42 -6.38 12.14 1.00
CA GLY A 42 -6.81 11.24 -0.07
C GLY A 42 -8.33 11.14 -0.15
N GLN A 43 -8.91 11.49 -1.29
CA GLN A 43 -10.36 11.55 -1.51
C GLN A 43 -10.82 10.72 -2.71
N GLU A 44 -9.92 9.95 -3.34
CA GLU A 44 -10.25 9.16 -4.54
C GLU A 44 -10.64 7.73 -4.18
N SER A 45 -9.88 7.10 -3.32
CA SER A 45 -10.14 5.73 -2.89
C SER A 45 -9.63 5.48 -1.48
N ALA A 46 -10.21 4.49 -0.82
CA ALA A 46 -9.78 3.99 0.47
C ALA A 46 -9.72 2.47 0.47
N GLY A 47 -8.84 1.90 1.28
CA GLY A 47 -8.71 0.46 1.43
C GLY A 47 -8.12 0.06 2.78
N ILE A 48 -8.55 -1.10 3.27
CA ILE A 48 -8.05 -1.73 4.49
C ILE A 48 -7.75 -3.20 4.20
N ALA A 49 -6.62 -3.68 4.71
CA ALA A 49 -6.27 -5.09 4.74
C ALA A 49 -5.96 -5.52 6.17
N VAL A 50 -6.45 -6.70 6.56
CA VAL A 50 -6.32 -7.25 7.92
C VAL A 50 -5.78 -8.66 7.87
N ALA A 51 -4.79 -8.97 8.71
CA ALA A 51 -4.21 -10.30 8.88
C ALA A 51 -4.69 -10.94 10.20
N ASP A 52 -5.08 -12.22 10.12
CA ASP A 52 -5.58 -13.04 11.23
C ASP A 52 -4.61 -14.16 11.65
N GLY A 53 -3.37 -14.13 11.16
CA GLY A 53 -2.36 -15.17 11.36
C GLY A 53 -2.47 -16.36 10.40
N LYS A 54 -3.56 -16.48 9.65
CA LYS A 54 -3.81 -17.54 8.64
C LYS A 54 -3.77 -16.98 7.22
N GLY A 55 -4.30 -15.77 7.04
CA GLY A 55 -4.38 -15.11 5.75
C GLY A 55 -4.56 -13.60 5.89
N ILE A 56 -4.89 -12.98 4.78
CA ILE A 56 -5.19 -11.55 4.69
C ILE A 56 -6.57 -11.39 4.07
N LYS A 57 -7.47 -10.69 4.77
CA LYS A 57 -8.73 -10.19 4.24
C LYS A 57 -8.55 -8.73 3.89
N HIS A 58 -9.22 -8.26 2.86
CA HIS A 58 -9.12 -6.86 2.45
C HIS A 58 -10.39 -6.39 1.77
N TYR A 59 -10.62 -5.10 1.87
CA TYR A 59 -11.63 -4.38 1.10
C TYR A 59 -11.08 -3.02 0.67
N ARG A 60 -11.37 -2.62 -0.57
CA ARG A 60 -10.96 -1.34 -1.14
C ARG A 60 -11.93 -0.92 -2.21
N ASN A 61 -12.22 0.38 -2.30
CA ASN A 61 -13.08 0.91 -3.32
C ASN A 61 -12.79 2.40 -3.57
N LEU A 62 -13.38 2.93 -4.63
CA LEU A 62 -13.41 4.37 -4.90
C LEU A 62 -14.37 5.04 -3.93
N GLY A 63 -14.03 6.25 -3.48
CA GLY A 63 -14.84 7.06 -2.59
C GLY A 63 -14.11 7.48 -1.31
N LEU A 64 -14.80 8.24 -0.50
CA LEU A 64 -14.35 8.65 0.83
C LEU A 64 -14.42 7.47 1.81
N VAL A 65 -13.63 7.51 2.89
CA VAL A 65 -13.60 6.44 3.90
C VAL A 65 -15.01 6.06 4.39
N PRO A 66 -15.91 7.00 4.75
CA PRO A 66 -17.26 6.64 5.19
C PRO A 66 -18.19 6.10 4.06
N GLU A 67 -17.82 6.32 2.80
CA GLU A 67 -18.55 5.79 1.65
C GLU A 67 -18.10 4.38 1.28
N VAL A 68 -16.82 4.09 1.53
CA VAL A 68 -16.19 2.80 1.20
C VAL A 68 -16.46 1.74 2.27
N PHE A 69 -16.53 2.13 3.53
CA PHE A 69 -16.66 1.20 4.66
C PHE A 69 -17.94 1.42 5.44
N ASP A 70 -18.74 0.38 5.55
CA ASP A 70 -19.85 0.24 6.47
C ASP A 70 -19.53 -0.73 7.60
N GLU A 71 -20.46 -0.91 8.54
CA GLU A 71 -20.30 -1.82 9.68
C GLU A 71 -20.13 -3.28 9.24
N GLU A 72 -20.83 -3.72 8.20
CA GLU A 72 -20.77 -5.10 7.72
C GLU A 72 -19.39 -5.42 7.14
N ILE A 73 -18.85 -4.52 6.32
CA ILE A 73 -17.50 -4.64 5.75
C ILE A 73 -16.46 -4.68 6.87
N LEU A 74 -16.53 -3.75 7.83
CA LEU A 74 -15.58 -3.68 8.94
C LEU A 74 -15.65 -4.92 9.84
N HIS A 75 -16.83 -5.44 10.14
CA HIS A 75 -17.01 -6.68 10.89
C HIS A 75 -16.49 -7.92 10.16
N GLY A 76 -16.47 -7.88 8.82
CA GLY A 76 -15.88 -8.94 7.99
C GLY A 76 -14.36 -8.99 8.05
N LEU A 77 -13.72 -7.87 8.37
CA LEU A 77 -12.26 -7.70 8.42
C LEU A 77 -11.71 -8.00 9.83
N THR A 78 -11.62 -9.26 10.17
CA THR A 78 -11.18 -9.73 11.49
C THR A 78 -9.73 -10.13 11.51
N GLY A 79 -9.01 -9.77 12.58
CA GLY A 79 -7.60 -10.12 12.77
C GLY A 79 -6.92 -9.27 13.84
N ARG A 80 -5.58 -9.31 13.87
CA ARG A 80 -4.77 -8.62 14.88
C ARG A 80 -3.85 -7.55 14.30
N ILE A 81 -3.68 -7.54 12.97
CA ILE A 81 -2.81 -6.61 12.27
C ILE A 81 -3.61 -6.01 11.13
N SER A 82 -3.57 -4.70 10.98
CA SER A 82 -4.25 -4.02 9.89
C SER A 82 -3.35 -2.98 9.25
N ILE A 83 -3.50 -2.81 7.94
CA ILE A 83 -2.97 -1.67 7.19
C ILE A 83 -4.08 -0.99 6.42
N GLY A 84 -3.93 0.31 6.21
CA GLY A 84 -4.89 1.10 5.46
C GLY A 84 -4.23 2.13 4.55
N HIS A 85 -4.98 2.55 3.54
CA HIS A 85 -4.55 3.54 2.56
C HIS A 85 -5.71 4.44 2.16
N VAL A 86 -5.43 5.74 2.01
CA VAL A 86 -6.27 6.71 1.30
C VAL A 86 -5.46 7.29 0.15
N ARG A 87 -6.06 7.31 -1.05
CA ARG A 87 -5.41 7.76 -2.27
C ARG A 87 -5.92 9.14 -2.68
N TYR A 88 -4.99 9.99 -3.06
CA TYR A 88 -5.25 11.18 -3.83
C TYR A 88 -4.55 11.05 -5.18
N SER A 89 -5.27 11.32 -6.27
CA SER A 89 -4.69 11.36 -7.61
C SER A 89 -5.21 12.59 -8.32
N THR A 90 -4.29 13.35 -8.90
CA THR A 90 -4.60 14.50 -9.76
C THR A 90 -4.78 14.10 -11.22
N PHE A 91 -4.17 12.96 -11.62
CA PHE A 91 -4.21 12.43 -12.99
C PHE A 91 -4.26 10.89 -12.96
N GLY A 92 -5.05 10.30 -13.85
CA GLY A 92 -5.12 8.87 -14.06
C GLY A 92 -6.56 8.34 -14.10
N SER A 93 -6.74 7.14 -14.60
CA SER A 93 -8.04 6.47 -14.57
C SER A 93 -8.45 6.22 -13.13
N LYS A 94 -9.64 6.66 -12.77
CA LYS A 94 -10.31 6.28 -11.52
C LYS A 94 -10.70 4.80 -11.62
N ASP A 95 -9.74 3.94 -11.40
CA ASP A 95 -9.92 2.50 -11.49
C ASP A 95 -9.65 1.87 -10.12
N VAL A 96 -10.61 1.11 -9.62
CA VAL A 96 -10.52 0.38 -8.35
C VAL A 96 -9.28 -0.53 -8.32
N ILE A 97 -8.81 -1.01 -9.48
CA ILE A 97 -7.62 -1.86 -9.55
C ILE A 97 -6.37 -1.19 -9.00
N ASN A 98 -6.30 0.15 -9.11
CA ASN A 98 -5.19 0.97 -8.61
C ASN A 98 -5.36 1.38 -7.13
N SER A 99 -6.49 1.05 -6.51
CA SER A 99 -6.70 1.32 -5.08
C SER A 99 -5.81 0.42 -4.22
N GLN A 100 -5.36 0.96 -3.10
CA GLN A 100 -4.48 0.25 -2.18
C GLN A 100 -5.18 -0.01 -0.83
N PRO A 101 -4.72 -0.99 -0.03
CA PRO A 101 -3.51 -1.82 -0.21
C PRO A 101 -3.61 -2.76 -1.41
N LEU A 102 -2.49 -2.94 -2.15
CA LEU A 102 -2.38 -4.01 -3.12
C LEU A 102 -2.12 -5.33 -2.39
N VAL A 103 -2.86 -6.36 -2.77
CA VAL A 103 -2.74 -7.69 -2.17
C VAL A 103 -2.33 -8.69 -3.23
N ALA A 104 -1.27 -9.44 -2.94
CA ALA A 104 -0.77 -10.47 -3.84
C ALA A 104 -0.33 -11.71 -3.07
N ARG A 105 -0.35 -12.86 -3.75
CA ARG A 105 0.16 -14.12 -3.24
C ARG A 105 1.51 -14.44 -3.86
N CYS A 106 2.49 -14.74 -3.01
CA CYS A 106 3.80 -15.19 -3.43
C CYS A 106 4.21 -16.48 -2.69
N LYS A 107 5.45 -16.93 -2.85
CA LYS A 107 5.97 -18.17 -2.26
C LYS A 107 5.82 -18.24 -0.74
N ILE A 108 5.96 -17.10 -0.04
CA ILE A 108 5.85 -17.02 1.43
C ILE A 108 4.44 -16.74 1.94
N GLY A 109 3.44 -16.71 1.06
CA GLY A 109 2.03 -16.49 1.39
C GLY A 109 1.48 -15.19 0.83
N MET A 110 0.42 -14.71 1.47
CA MET A 110 -0.22 -13.43 1.12
C MET A 110 0.58 -12.27 1.69
N LEU A 111 0.71 -11.22 0.89
CA LEU A 111 1.26 -9.92 1.26
C LEU A 111 0.26 -8.83 0.88
N ALA A 112 0.18 -7.79 1.69
CA ALA A 112 -0.53 -6.55 1.35
C ALA A 112 0.40 -5.36 1.55
N LEU A 113 0.38 -4.41 0.62
CA LEU A 113 1.27 -3.25 0.61
C LEU A 113 0.48 -1.95 0.40
N ALA A 114 0.69 -1.00 1.27
CA ALA A 114 0.25 0.39 1.13
C ALA A 114 1.46 1.31 0.95
N HIS A 115 1.38 2.23 -0.01
CA HIS A 115 2.47 3.11 -0.42
C HIS A 115 2.01 4.56 -0.48
N ASN A 116 2.76 5.43 0.17
CA ASN A 116 2.69 6.87 0.01
C ASN A 116 4.04 7.36 -0.51
N GLY A 117 4.09 7.87 -1.72
CA GLY A 117 5.30 8.38 -2.36
C GLY A 117 5.31 8.15 -3.86
N ASN A 118 6.47 8.37 -4.46
CA ASN A 118 6.69 8.21 -5.89
C ASN A 118 8.08 7.65 -6.15
N LEU A 119 8.16 6.62 -7.00
CA LEU A 119 9.41 6.04 -7.45
C LEU A 119 9.83 6.64 -8.79
N VAL A 120 11.02 7.20 -8.86
CA VAL A 120 11.54 7.81 -10.10
C VAL A 120 12.05 6.78 -11.11
N ASN A 121 12.23 5.52 -10.69
CA ASN A 121 12.69 4.43 -11.55
C ASN A 121 11.67 3.29 -11.71
N ALA A 122 10.40 3.53 -11.37
CA ALA A 122 9.35 2.50 -11.44
C ALA A 122 9.19 1.93 -12.85
N ASP A 123 9.13 2.79 -13.87
CA ASP A 123 8.94 2.36 -15.27
C ASP A 123 10.11 1.51 -15.79
N ALA A 124 11.35 1.89 -15.43
CA ALA A 124 12.55 1.12 -15.82
C ALA A 124 12.56 -0.27 -15.14
N LEU A 125 12.20 -0.33 -13.84
CA LEU A 125 12.10 -1.60 -13.12
C LEU A 125 10.96 -2.47 -13.65
N ARG A 126 9.82 -1.87 -13.99
CA ARG A 126 8.68 -2.55 -14.61
C ARG A 126 9.08 -3.18 -15.93
N ALA A 127 9.66 -2.39 -16.85
CA ALA A 127 10.09 -2.89 -18.15
C ALA A 127 11.09 -4.06 -18.02
N GLN A 128 12.08 -3.93 -17.14
CA GLN A 128 13.01 -5.03 -16.88
C GLN A 128 12.33 -6.30 -16.38
N MET A 129 11.33 -6.17 -15.50
CA MET A 129 10.60 -7.33 -14.98
C MET A 129 9.67 -7.94 -16.04
N GLU A 130 9.08 -7.13 -16.93
CA GLU A 130 8.28 -7.60 -18.07
C GLU A 130 9.13 -8.36 -19.08
N ASP A 131 10.35 -7.90 -19.35
CA ASP A 131 11.33 -8.64 -20.17
C ASP A 131 11.66 -10.01 -19.59
N ASP A 132 11.63 -10.14 -18.23
CA ASP A 132 11.78 -11.40 -17.50
C ASP A 132 10.47 -12.20 -17.40
N GLY A 133 9.39 -11.76 -18.06
CA GLY A 133 8.09 -12.44 -18.09
C GLY A 133 7.14 -12.11 -16.95
N ALA A 134 7.37 -11.04 -16.19
CA ALA A 134 6.41 -10.58 -15.18
C ALA A 134 5.15 -10.00 -15.85
N ILE A 135 4.01 -10.19 -15.21
CA ILE A 135 2.73 -9.63 -15.64
C ILE A 135 2.27 -8.66 -14.56
N PHE A 136 1.95 -7.43 -14.96
CA PHE A 136 1.39 -6.39 -14.09
C PHE A 136 -0.08 -6.19 -14.39
N GLN A 137 -0.88 -5.99 -13.33
CA GLN A 137 -2.32 -5.77 -13.43
C GLN A 137 -2.68 -4.29 -13.26
N THR A 138 -1.81 -3.53 -12.61
CA THR A 138 -2.04 -2.13 -12.28
C THR A 138 -0.98 -1.23 -12.93
N SER A 139 -1.25 0.06 -12.99
CA SER A 139 -0.28 1.06 -13.46
C SER A 139 0.52 1.70 -12.33
N VAL A 140 0.24 1.37 -11.05
CA VAL A 140 0.89 2.01 -9.90
C VAL A 140 2.25 1.38 -9.60
N ASP A 141 3.17 2.20 -9.14
CA ASP A 141 4.53 1.80 -8.73
C ASP A 141 4.55 0.86 -7.51
N THR A 142 3.49 0.88 -6.71
CA THR A 142 3.29 -0.05 -5.59
C THR A 142 3.34 -1.52 -6.02
N GLU A 143 2.84 -1.85 -7.22
CA GLU A 143 2.92 -3.23 -7.75
C GLU A 143 4.36 -3.61 -8.11
N VAL A 144 5.17 -2.66 -8.58
CA VAL A 144 6.60 -2.86 -8.83
C VAL A 144 7.32 -3.21 -7.53
N ILE A 145 7.05 -2.48 -6.45
CA ILE A 145 7.62 -2.75 -5.11
C ILE A 145 7.23 -4.15 -4.65
N LEU A 146 5.94 -4.49 -4.73
CA LEU A 146 5.42 -5.78 -4.27
C LEU A 146 6.03 -6.94 -5.08
N SER A 147 6.19 -6.76 -6.39
CA SER A 147 6.81 -7.75 -7.28
C SER A 147 8.29 -7.96 -6.97
N LEU A 148 9.05 -6.90 -6.65
CA LEU A 148 10.45 -7.00 -6.22
C LEU A 148 10.57 -7.80 -4.92
N ILE A 149 9.72 -7.52 -3.92
CA ILE A 149 9.68 -8.28 -2.66
C ILE A 149 9.34 -9.75 -2.92
N ALA A 150 8.34 -10.02 -3.76
CA ALA A 150 7.91 -11.39 -4.08
C ALA A 150 9.02 -12.21 -4.75
N ARG A 151 9.79 -11.62 -5.67
CA ARG A 151 10.91 -12.28 -6.36
C ARG A 151 12.02 -12.76 -5.39
N GLU A 152 12.34 -11.98 -4.39
CA GLU A 152 13.39 -12.28 -3.41
C GLU A 152 12.86 -13.01 -2.16
N SER A 153 11.58 -13.28 -2.08
CA SER A 153 10.89 -13.81 -0.89
C SER A 153 11.40 -15.18 -0.42
N SER A 154 12.08 -15.93 -1.29
CA SER A 154 12.70 -17.23 -0.92
C SER A 154 13.83 -17.09 0.08
N LYS A 155 14.45 -15.92 0.22
CA LYS A 155 15.52 -15.62 1.18
C LYS A 155 14.97 -15.17 2.55
N GLY A 156 13.67 -14.97 2.66
CA GLY A 156 13.01 -14.40 3.83
C GLY A 156 12.42 -13.04 3.54
N LEU A 157 11.38 -12.65 4.31
CA LEU A 157 10.65 -11.40 4.05
C LEU A 157 11.50 -10.15 4.31
N ILE A 158 12.30 -10.16 5.36
CA ILE A 158 13.14 -8.99 5.73
C ILE A 158 14.23 -8.78 4.68
N GLU A 159 14.91 -9.85 4.28
CA GLU A 159 15.95 -9.83 3.25
C GLU A 159 15.39 -9.36 1.90
N ALA A 160 14.16 -9.79 1.57
CA ALA A 160 13.46 -9.35 0.37
C ALA A 160 13.13 -7.85 0.39
N VAL A 161 12.71 -7.33 1.55
CA VAL A 161 12.48 -5.89 1.75
C VAL A 161 13.78 -5.10 1.62
N CYS A 162 14.87 -5.55 2.24
CA CYS A 162 16.19 -4.90 2.12
C CYS A 162 16.66 -4.88 0.65
N SER A 163 16.55 -6.00 -0.06
CA SER A 163 16.90 -6.07 -1.48
C SER A 163 16.03 -5.15 -2.36
N MET A 164 14.75 -5.02 -2.05
CA MET A 164 13.86 -4.06 -2.73
C MET A 164 14.35 -2.62 -2.50
N MET A 165 14.68 -2.25 -1.25
CA MET A 165 15.14 -0.90 -0.90
C MET A 165 16.45 -0.51 -1.62
N GLU A 166 17.31 -1.47 -1.94
CA GLU A 166 18.53 -1.23 -2.71
C GLU A 166 18.25 -0.90 -4.19
N LYS A 167 17.13 -1.41 -4.73
CA LYS A 167 16.78 -1.29 -6.15
C LYS A 167 15.93 -0.07 -6.46
N VAL A 168 14.99 0.29 -5.57
CA VAL A 168 14.08 1.41 -5.79
C VAL A 168 14.77 2.76 -5.56
N ARG A 169 14.32 3.76 -6.29
CA ARG A 169 14.76 5.17 -6.16
C ARG A 169 13.54 6.07 -6.08
N GLY A 170 13.57 7.03 -5.17
CA GLY A 170 12.47 7.98 -4.98
C GLY A 170 12.17 8.22 -3.51
N SER A 171 11.03 8.85 -3.23
CA SER A 171 10.52 9.08 -1.89
C SER A 171 9.39 8.09 -1.59
N TYR A 172 9.41 7.43 -0.44
CA TYR A 172 8.37 6.49 -0.07
C TYR A 172 8.23 6.28 1.42
N ALA A 173 7.00 6.13 1.85
CA ALA A 173 6.62 5.52 3.12
C ALA A 173 5.71 4.32 2.80
N LEU A 174 6.09 3.15 3.25
CA LEU A 174 5.38 1.89 2.98
C LEU A 174 4.92 1.25 4.28
N VAL A 175 3.78 0.59 4.21
CA VAL A 175 3.34 -0.34 5.25
C VAL A 175 3.06 -1.67 4.58
N LEU A 176 3.82 -2.68 4.97
CA LEU A 176 3.73 -4.05 4.47
C LEU A 176 3.12 -4.96 5.52
N LEU A 177 2.09 -5.69 5.12
CA LEU A 177 1.39 -6.67 5.94
C LEU A 177 1.67 -8.08 5.40
N ALA A 178 2.15 -8.95 6.25
CA ALA A 178 2.13 -10.40 6.07
C ALA A 178 1.14 -11.03 7.07
N LYS A 179 0.95 -12.34 7.02
CA LYS A 179 -0.03 -13.04 7.89
C LYS A 179 0.17 -12.79 9.40
N ASP A 180 1.41 -12.52 9.81
CA ASP A 180 1.83 -12.41 11.22
C ASP A 180 2.79 -11.23 11.48
N LYS A 181 3.03 -10.37 10.49
CA LYS A 181 3.99 -9.26 10.58
C LYS A 181 3.45 -7.98 9.99
N LEU A 182 3.80 -6.88 10.64
CA LEU A 182 3.63 -5.51 10.16
C LEU A 182 5.03 -4.89 10.03
N ILE A 183 5.36 -4.38 8.84
CA ILE A 183 6.65 -3.76 8.57
C ILE A 183 6.41 -2.34 8.03
N GLY A 184 6.90 -1.36 8.76
CA GLY A 184 7.00 0.03 8.28
C GLY A 184 8.35 0.24 7.60
N ILE A 185 8.33 0.86 6.41
CA ILE A 185 9.52 1.10 5.60
C ILE A 185 9.52 2.56 5.17
N ARG A 186 10.67 3.20 5.28
CA ARG A 186 10.84 4.60 4.89
C ARG A 186 12.01 4.74 3.92
N ASP A 187 11.91 5.69 2.99
CA ASP A 187 13.01 6.00 2.08
C ASP A 187 14.29 6.43 2.84
N PRO A 188 15.49 6.12 2.30
CA PRO A 188 16.74 6.37 3.01
C PRO A 188 17.05 7.85 3.21
N TYR A 189 16.37 8.75 2.50
CA TYR A 189 16.55 10.20 2.63
C TYR A 189 15.57 10.84 3.62
N GLY A 190 14.57 10.08 4.06
CA GLY A 190 13.56 10.57 5.00
C GLY A 190 12.66 11.67 4.44
N ILE A 191 12.39 11.64 3.14
CA ILE A 191 11.54 12.62 2.47
C ILE A 191 10.06 12.40 2.82
N ARG A 192 9.68 11.13 3.09
CA ARG A 192 8.33 10.76 3.51
C ARG A 192 8.31 10.25 4.94
#